data_5ee8327d66bce9660962584e70f274ce
#
_entry.id   5ee8327d66bce9660962584e70f274ce
#
_cell.length_a   1.000
_cell.length_b   1.000
_cell.length_c   1.000
_cell.angle_alpha   90.00
_cell.angle_beta   90.00
_cell.angle_gamma   90.00
#
_symmetry.space_group_name_H-M   'P 1'
#
loop_
_entity.id
_entity.type
_entity.pdbx_description
1 polymer ?
#
loop_
_entity_poly.entity_id
_entity_poly.type
_entity_poly.pdbx_seq_one_letter_code
_entity_poly.pdbx_strand_id
1 'polypeptide(L)'
;LKILAGVLADYQGRVRIAGHAPGPRSKAAVAFLPDAAFIADNLTAERAVAYYARFFADFDANKARDLIRFFKLPADRTIKEMSKGMGEKLRIALTMSRRARVYLLDEPISGVDPAAREVLMNGILTDFNPDSLLLISTHLIADVEPIVDSVVFLHEGGLMLAGDADDLREASGMSLDALFRKEYR
;
A
#
# COMPACT_ATOMS: atom_id res chain seq x y z
N LEU A 1 6.79 8.48 -0.59
CA LEU A 1 6.39 7.64 0.57
C LEU A 1 7.57 7.32 1.50
N LYS A 2 8.80 7.14 1.02
CA LYS A 2 9.98 6.73 1.84
C LYS A 2 10.29 7.67 3.02
N ILE A 3 10.07 8.99 2.88
CA ILE A 3 10.20 9.96 3.98
C ILE A 3 9.14 9.68 5.04
N LEU A 4 7.88 9.50 4.63
CA LEU A 4 6.76 9.21 5.52
C LEU A 4 6.97 7.87 6.27
N ALA A 5 7.48 6.86 5.57
CA ALA A 5 7.83 5.58 6.18
C ALA A 5 9.06 5.65 7.12
N GLY A 6 9.77 6.79 7.15
CA GLY A 6 11.01 6.95 7.91
C GLY A 6 12.19 6.14 7.37
N VAL A 7 12.14 5.76 6.09
CA VAL A 7 13.21 5.03 5.40
C VAL A 7 14.25 5.99 4.84
N LEU A 8 13.80 7.17 4.39
CA LEU A 8 14.67 8.25 3.92
C LEU A 8 14.74 9.32 5.01
N ALA A 9 15.95 9.58 5.52
CA ALA A 9 16.20 10.53 6.61
C ALA A 9 16.67 11.90 6.12
N ASP A 10 17.28 11.96 4.93
CA ASP A 10 17.73 13.22 4.32
C ASP A 10 16.58 13.86 3.54
N TYR A 11 15.94 14.87 4.15
CA TYR A 11 14.87 15.65 3.54
C TYR A 11 14.80 17.06 4.16
N GLN A 12 14.21 17.98 3.42
CA GLN A 12 13.92 19.34 3.91
C GLN A 12 12.44 19.48 4.26
N GLY A 13 12.14 20.35 5.19
CA GLY A 13 10.76 20.61 5.61
C GLY A 13 10.37 19.88 6.89
N ARG A 14 9.07 19.83 7.16
CA ARG A 14 8.51 19.29 8.40
C ARG A 14 7.49 18.20 8.09
N VAL A 15 7.71 17.01 8.64
CA VAL A 15 6.81 15.85 8.49
C VAL A 15 6.39 15.37 9.88
N ARG A 16 5.11 15.02 10.03
CA ARG A 16 4.58 14.37 11.22
C ARG A 16 3.64 13.23 10.83
N ILE A 17 3.81 12.08 11.43
CA ILE A 17 2.97 10.89 11.27
C ILE A 17 2.38 10.54 12.62
N ALA A 18 1.06 10.50 12.73
CA ALA A 18 0.37 10.29 14.00
C ALA A 18 0.89 11.21 15.13
N GLY A 19 1.23 12.49 14.78
CA GLY A 19 1.76 13.49 15.71
C GLY A 19 3.27 13.43 15.96
N HIS A 20 3.99 12.42 15.43
CA HIS A 20 5.43 12.22 15.63
C HIS A 20 6.25 12.51 14.38
N ALA A 21 7.46 13.05 14.56
CA ALA A 21 8.45 13.13 13.49
C ALA A 21 8.86 11.71 13.03
N PRO A 22 9.35 11.54 11.78
CA PRO A 22 9.88 10.25 11.33
C PRO A 22 10.92 9.68 12.29
N GLY A 23 10.68 8.47 12.80
CA GLY A 23 11.52 7.83 13.81
C GLY A 23 10.85 6.59 14.41
N PRO A 24 11.35 6.03 15.51
CA PRO A 24 10.81 4.79 16.08
C PRO A 24 9.32 4.86 16.39
N ARG A 25 8.83 5.98 16.93
CA ARG A 25 7.41 6.16 17.29
C ARG A 25 6.52 6.23 16.07
N SER A 26 6.90 6.97 15.02
CA SER A 26 6.13 7.03 13.78
C SER A 26 6.16 5.68 13.04
N LYS A 27 7.31 4.99 13.03
CA LYS A 27 7.43 3.66 12.41
C LYS A 27 6.53 2.61 13.08
N ALA A 28 6.32 2.70 14.38
CA ALA A 28 5.39 1.82 15.10
C ALA A 28 3.93 2.02 14.65
N ALA A 29 3.57 3.22 14.17
CA ALA A 29 2.23 3.54 13.69
C ALA A 29 2.04 3.34 12.18
N VAL A 30 3.09 2.97 11.45
CA VAL A 30 3.09 2.85 9.97
C VAL A 30 3.27 1.42 9.53
N ALA A 31 2.41 0.95 8.64
CA ALA A 31 2.66 -0.22 7.80
C ALA A 31 3.07 0.26 6.41
N PHE A 32 4.25 -0.12 5.95
CA PHE A 32 4.80 0.31 4.67
C PHE A 32 5.02 -0.87 3.74
N LEU A 33 4.42 -0.80 2.56
CA LEU A 33 4.68 -1.68 1.44
C LEU A 33 5.54 -0.92 0.42
N PRO A 34 6.84 -1.18 0.32
CA PRO A 34 7.68 -0.59 -0.71
C PRO A 34 7.45 -1.27 -2.07
N ASP A 35 7.74 -0.56 -3.15
CA ASP A 35 7.75 -1.11 -4.52
C ASP A 35 8.76 -2.27 -4.65
N ALA A 36 9.93 -2.16 -4.01
CA ALA A 36 10.95 -3.20 -4.04
C ALA A 36 10.60 -4.38 -3.10
N ALA A 37 11.03 -5.59 -3.48
CA ALA A 37 10.95 -6.77 -2.63
C ALA A 37 11.72 -6.56 -1.32
N PHE A 38 11.12 -6.94 -0.19
CA PHE A 38 11.71 -6.77 1.14
C PHE A 38 11.63 -8.03 2.01
N ILE A 39 11.12 -9.13 1.44
CA ILE A 39 11.01 -10.42 2.12
C ILE A 39 12.03 -11.37 1.47
N ALA A 40 12.73 -12.13 2.29
CA ALA A 40 13.74 -13.08 1.79
C ALA A 40 13.09 -14.21 0.97
N ASP A 41 13.62 -14.46 -0.22
CA ASP A 41 13.06 -15.37 -1.23
C ASP A 41 12.99 -16.84 -0.79
N ASN A 42 13.80 -17.23 0.21
CA ASN A 42 13.85 -18.58 0.76
C ASN A 42 12.81 -18.87 1.85
N LEU A 43 12.01 -17.87 2.22
CA LEU A 43 10.91 -18.06 3.17
C LEU A 43 9.67 -18.61 2.46
N THR A 44 8.93 -19.48 3.16
CA THR A 44 7.55 -19.81 2.79
C THR A 44 6.59 -18.75 3.32
N ALA A 45 5.36 -18.72 2.82
CA ALA A 45 4.34 -17.79 3.32
C ALA A 45 4.15 -17.89 4.85
N GLU A 46 4.09 -19.11 5.39
CA GLU A 46 3.94 -19.31 6.84
C GLU A 46 5.17 -18.84 7.64
N ARG A 47 6.39 -19.06 7.11
CA ARG A 47 7.61 -18.54 7.75
C ARG A 47 7.67 -17.01 7.71
N ALA A 48 7.17 -16.39 6.63
CA ALA A 48 7.05 -14.93 6.55
C ALA A 48 6.05 -14.39 7.58
N VAL A 49 4.91 -15.06 7.78
CA VAL A 49 3.95 -14.73 8.85
C VAL A 49 4.62 -14.81 10.24
N ALA A 50 5.33 -15.92 10.52
CA ALA A 50 6.03 -16.09 11.79
C ALA A 50 7.12 -15.03 12.00
N TYR A 51 7.84 -14.65 10.93
CA TYR A 51 8.85 -13.60 10.95
C TYR A 51 8.22 -12.25 11.31
N TYR A 52 7.11 -11.88 10.65
CA TYR A 52 6.40 -10.62 10.93
C TYR A 52 5.86 -10.57 12.36
N ALA A 53 5.25 -11.67 12.83
CA ALA A 53 4.75 -11.77 14.20
C ALA A 53 5.83 -11.58 15.27
N ARG A 54 7.09 -11.92 14.95
CA ARG A 54 8.23 -11.71 15.86
C ARG A 54 8.69 -10.26 15.90
N PHE A 55 8.61 -9.53 14.77
CA PHE A 55 9.18 -8.17 14.66
C PHE A 55 8.15 -7.06 14.91
N PHE A 56 6.88 -7.32 14.67
CA PHE A 56 5.82 -6.32 14.81
C PHE A 56 4.82 -6.76 15.87
N ALA A 57 4.82 -6.08 17.00
CA ALA A 57 3.91 -6.38 18.12
C ALA A 57 2.43 -6.19 17.77
N ASP A 58 2.14 -5.36 16.76
CA ASP A 58 0.81 -5.07 16.23
C ASP A 58 0.39 -5.97 15.05
N PHE A 59 1.18 -7.00 14.73
CA PHE A 59 0.88 -7.90 13.61
C PHE A 59 -0.16 -8.96 14.00
N ASP A 60 -1.18 -9.10 13.18
CA ASP A 60 -2.22 -10.10 13.32
C ASP A 60 -1.94 -11.30 12.39
N ALA A 61 -1.35 -12.35 12.96
CA ALA A 61 -0.99 -13.57 12.23
C ALA A 61 -2.23 -14.33 11.71
N ASN A 62 -3.39 -14.21 12.37
CA ASN A 62 -4.62 -14.85 11.89
C ASN A 62 -5.15 -14.12 10.65
N LYS A 63 -5.22 -12.79 10.69
CA LYS A 63 -5.57 -11.98 9.51
C LYS A 63 -4.64 -12.26 8.33
N ALA A 64 -3.33 -12.41 8.58
CA ALA A 64 -2.37 -12.74 7.52
C ALA A 64 -2.69 -14.09 6.85
N ARG A 65 -2.99 -15.12 7.66
CA ARG A 65 -3.38 -16.43 7.13
C ARG A 65 -4.71 -16.39 6.39
N ASP A 66 -5.67 -15.58 6.85
CA ASP A 66 -6.96 -15.38 6.17
C ASP A 66 -6.76 -14.73 4.81
N LEU A 67 -5.93 -13.69 4.70
CA LEU A 67 -5.58 -13.07 3.43
C LEU A 67 -4.77 -14.01 2.51
N ILE A 68 -3.86 -14.82 3.06
CA ILE A 68 -3.14 -15.84 2.29
C ILE A 68 -4.13 -16.85 1.68
N ARG A 69 -5.13 -17.28 2.44
CA ARG A 69 -6.21 -18.16 1.93
C ARG A 69 -7.09 -17.46 0.90
N PHE A 70 -7.48 -16.20 1.17
CA PHE A 70 -8.27 -15.38 0.24
C PHE A 70 -7.57 -15.24 -1.12
N PHE A 71 -6.27 -14.98 -1.10
CA PHE A 71 -5.44 -14.90 -2.31
C PHE A 71 -5.07 -16.26 -2.92
N LYS A 72 -5.48 -17.36 -2.30
CA LYS A 72 -5.17 -18.75 -2.72
C LYS A 72 -3.66 -18.98 -2.88
N LEU A 73 -2.86 -18.44 -1.97
CA LEU A 73 -1.41 -18.62 -2.00
C LEU A 73 -1.02 -19.97 -1.40
N PRO A 74 -0.02 -20.67 -2.00
CA PRO A 74 0.52 -21.90 -1.42
C PRO A 74 1.30 -21.59 -0.14
N ALA A 75 0.95 -22.25 0.96
CA ALA A 75 1.56 -22.01 2.25
C ALA A 75 2.98 -22.61 2.38
N ASP A 76 3.24 -23.66 1.62
CA ASP A 76 4.44 -24.52 1.67
C ASP A 76 5.52 -24.15 0.65
N ARG A 77 5.18 -23.39 -0.40
CA ARG A 77 6.16 -22.92 -1.39
C ARG A 77 6.96 -21.74 -0.88
N THR A 78 8.23 -21.70 -1.25
CA THR A 78 9.08 -20.53 -1.01
C THR A 78 8.68 -19.36 -1.93
N ILE A 79 8.98 -18.13 -1.51
CA ILE A 79 8.70 -16.92 -2.30
C ILE A 79 9.38 -16.98 -3.66
N LYS A 80 10.58 -17.58 -3.74
CA LYS A 80 11.30 -17.82 -4.99
C LYS A 80 10.52 -18.69 -5.99
N GLU A 81 9.70 -19.62 -5.48
CA GLU A 81 8.88 -20.52 -6.30
C GLU A 81 7.50 -19.91 -6.65
N MET A 82 7.18 -18.76 -6.11
CA MET A 82 5.94 -18.02 -6.41
C MET A 82 6.11 -17.21 -7.70
N SER A 83 5.00 -17.03 -8.43
CA SER A 83 4.96 -16.04 -9.49
C SER A 83 5.09 -14.64 -8.91
N LYS A 84 5.46 -13.64 -9.75
CA LYS A 84 5.52 -12.24 -9.33
C LYS A 84 4.21 -11.79 -8.67
N GLY A 85 3.06 -12.07 -9.29
CA GLY A 85 1.75 -11.71 -8.73
C GLY A 85 1.41 -12.42 -7.41
N MET A 86 1.89 -13.66 -7.20
CA MET A 86 1.75 -14.34 -5.91
C MET A 86 2.62 -13.69 -4.84
N GLY A 87 3.84 -13.29 -5.17
CA GLY A 87 4.72 -12.55 -4.26
C GLY A 87 4.12 -11.20 -3.85
N GLU A 88 3.50 -10.47 -4.79
CA GLU A 88 2.78 -9.21 -4.50
C GLU A 88 1.61 -9.45 -3.52
N LYS A 89 0.77 -10.44 -3.78
CA LYS A 89 -0.33 -10.82 -2.90
C LYS A 89 0.15 -11.14 -1.48
N LEU A 90 1.27 -11.86 -1.35
CA LEU A 90 1.85 -12.16 -0.04
C LEU A 90 2.34 -10.90 0.67
N ARG A 91 3.03 -10.01 -0.04
CA ARG A 91 3.51 -8.73 0.54
C ARG A 91 2.35 -7.88 1.03
N ILE A 92 1.27 -7.78 0.27
CA ILE A 92 0.04 -7.08 0.68
C ILE A 92 -0.56 -7.76 1.90
N ALA A 93 -0.73 -9.10 1.90
CA ALA A 93 -1.28 -9.83 3.03
C ALA A 93 -0.51 -9.54 4.33
N LEU A 94 0.82 -9.55 4.28
CA LEU A 94 1.66 -9.25 5.44
C LEU A 94 1.54 -7.78 5.89
N THR A 95 1.54 -6.83 4.95
CA THR A 95 1.43 -5.40 5.26
C THR A 95 0.08 -5.04 5.86
N MET A 96 -1.02 -5.53 5.25
CA MET A 96 -2.39 -5.26 5.69
C MET A 96 -2.77 -5.99 6.99
N SER A 97 -1.95 -6.94 7.43
CA SER A 97 -2.12 -7.65 8.70
C SER A 97 -1.47 -6.94 9.90
N ARG A 98 -0.83 -5.79 9.71
CA ARG A 98 -0.45 -4.88 10.78
C ARG A 98 -1.70 -4.12 11.27
N ARG A 99 -1.76 -3.79 12.56
CA ARG A 99 -2.77 -2.89 13.13
C ARG A 99 -2.22 -1.46 13.17
N ALA A 100 -1.85 -0.95 11.99
CA ALA A 100 -1.23 0.35 11.84
C ALA A 100 -2.30 1.47 11.81
N ARG A 101 -1.89 2.69 12.18
CA ARG A 101 -2.72 3.90 12.01
C ARG A 101 -2.58 4.49 10.61
N VAL A 102 -1.48 4.20 9.92
CA VAL A 102 -1.19 4.69 8.57
C VAL A 102 -0.62 3.53 7.75
N TYR A 103 -1.25 3.25 6.64
CA TYR A 103 -0.75 2.32 5.62
C TYR A 103 -0.22 3.12 4.45
N LEU A 104 1.01 2.87 4.07
CA LEU A 104 1.70 3.49 2.93
C LEU A 104 1.99 2.39 1.92
N LEU A 105 1.33 2.42 0.77
CA LEU A 105 1.48 1.41 -0.28
C LEU A 105 2.11 2.06 -1.51
N ASP A 106 3.33 1.63 -1.87
CA ASP A 106 4.08 2.16 -3.00
C ASP A 106 3.90 1.23 -4.20
N GLU A 107 3.13 1.66 -5.19
CA GLU A 107 2.80 0.90 -6.42
C GLU A 107 2.26 -0.52 -6.15
N PRO A 108 1.26 -0.72 -5.27
CA PRO A 108 0.86 -2.05 -4.79
C PRO A 108 0.31 -2.98 -5.87
N ILE A 109 -0.15 -2.45 -7.00
CA ILE A 109 -0.76 -3.20 -8.11
C ILE A 109 0.06 -3.11 -9.40
N SER A 110 1.24 -2.47 -9.35
CA SER A 110 2.15 -2.35 -10.50
C SER A 110 2.72 -3.73 -10.88
N GLY A 111 2.65 -4.07 -12.16
CA GLY A 111 3.15 -5.34 -12.66
C GLY A 111 2.29 -6.57 -12.35
N VAL A 112 1.07 -6.36 -11.87
CA VAL A 112 0.03 -7.38 -11.71
C VAL A 112 -0.91 -7.31 -12.93
N ASP A 113 -1.37 -8.47 -13.41
CA ASP A 113 -2.31 -8.51 -14.53
C ASP A 113 -3.64 -7.85 -14.14
N PRO A 114 -4.35 -7.23 -15.12
CA PRO A 114 -5.57 -6.46 -14.83
C PRO A 114 -6.66 -7.25 -14.09
N ALA A 115 -6.82 -8.56 -14.39
CA ALA A 115 -7.84 -9.38 -13.74
C ALA A 115 -7.53 -9.65 -12.25
N ALA A 116 -6.24 -9.66 -11.89
CA ALA A 116 -5.81 -9.86 -10.51
C ALA A 116 -5.79 -8.56 -9.68
N ARG A 117 -5.83 -7.36 -10.30
CA ARG A 117 -5.80 -6.07 -9.60
C ARG A 117 -7.02 -5.85 -8.72
N GLU A 118 -8.21 -6.16 -9.23
CA GLU A 118 -9.46 -6.09 -8.45
C GLU A 118 -9.39 -6.99 -7.20
N VAL A 119 -8.87 -8.21 -7.35
CA VAL A 119 -8.70 -9.14 -6.22
C VAL A 119 -7.71 -8.56 -5.19
N LEU A 120 -6.64 -7.90 -5.64
CA LEU A 120 -5.68 -7.24 -4.75
C LEU A 120 -6.30 -6.06 -4.02
N MET A 121 -7.04 -5.20 -4.73
CA MET A 121 -7.73 -4.05 -4.12
C MET A 121 -8.77 -4.52 -3.08
N ASN A 122 -9.54 -5.55 -3.40
CA ASN A 122 -10.46 -6.17 -2.43
C ASN A 122 -9.73 -6.70 -1.21
N GLY A 123 -8.56 -7.33 -1.40
CA GLY A 123 -7.73 -7.79 -0.27
C GLY A 123 -7.18 -6.66 0.59
N ILE A 124 -6.82 -5.51 0.00
CA ILE A 124 -6.39 -4.32 0.74
C ILE A 124 -7.53 -3.77 1.59
N LEU A 125 -8.76 -3.75 1.05
CA LEU A 125 -9.92 -3.19 1.72
C LEU A 125 -10.56 -4.18 2.72
N THR A 126 -10.25 -5.48 2.63
CA THR A 126 -10.78 -6.49 3.55
C THR A 126 -10.29 -6.20 4.97
N ASP A 127 -11.23 -6.03 5.90
CA ASP A 127 -10.96 -5.68 7.29
C ASP A 127 -10.08 -4.42 7.47
N PHE A 128 -10.12 -3.49 6.52
CA PHE A 128 -9.47 -2.20 6.68
C PHE A 128 -10.15 -1.43 7.83
N ASN A 129 -9.34 -0.96 8.77
CA ASN A 129 -9.85 -0.15 9.88
C ASN A 129 -10.18 1.27 9.39
N PRO A 130 -11.45 1.72 9.46
CA PRO A 130 -11.86 3.05 8.98
C PRO A 130 -11.21 4.20 9.76
N ASP A 131 -10.68 3.95 10.98
CA ASP A 131 -9.95 4.95 11.76
C ASP A 131 -8.47 5.09 11.32
N SER A 132 -8.04 4.31 10.33
CA SER A 132 -6.69 4.35 9.78
C SER A 132 -6.66 5.14 8.46
N LEU A 133 -5.50 5.69 8.11
CA LEU A 133 -5.24 6.31 6.82
C LEU A 133 -4.60 5.30 5.87
N LEU A 134 -5.16 5.16 4.67
CA LEU A 134 -4.56 4.43 3.55
C LEU A 134 -4.05 5.43 2.51
N LEU A 135 -2.74 5.43 2.26
CA LEU A 135 -2.10 6.24 1.22
C LEU A 135 -1.49 5.31 0.17
N ILE A 136 -1.96 5.41 -1.05
CA ILE A 136 -1.49 4.62 -2.20
C ILE A 136 -0.80 5.55 -3.19
N SER A 137 0.47 5.28 -3.54
CA SER A 137 1.08 5.87 -4.73
C SER A 137 0.90 4.93 -5.91
N THR A 138 0.42 5.44 -7.02
CA THR A 138 0.26 4.65 -8.25
C THR A 138 0.13 5.54 -9.48
N HIS A 139 0.51 5.02 -10.62
CA HIS A 139 0.21 5.58 -11.93
C HIS A 139 -1.03 4.93 -12.58
N LEU A 140 -1.62 3.92 -11.94
CA LEU A 140 -2.80 3.19 -12.39
C LEU A 140 -4.06 3.79 -11.77
N ILE A 141 -4.36 5.05 -12.13
CA ILE A 141 -5.41 5.85 -11.49
C ILE A 141 -6.78 5.19 -11.64
N ALA A 142 -7.10 4.69 -12.83
CA ALA A 142 -8.38 4.05 -13.11
C ALA A 142 -8.69 2.85 -12.20
N ASP A 143 -7.65 2.12 -11.76
CA ASP A 143 -7.81 0.94 -10.89
C ASP A 143 -8.11 1.34 -9.42
N VAL A 144 -7.65 2.53 -8.98
CA VAL A 144 -7.83 3.00 -7.59
C VAL A 144 -8.95 4.05 -7.45
N GLU A 145 -9.34 4.69 -8.54
CA GLU A 145 -10.36 5.75 -8.56
C GLU A 145 -11.67 5.39 -7.84
N PRO A 146 -12.18 4.13 -7.92
CA PRO A 146 -13.43 3.76 -7.25
C PRO A 146 -13.36 3.75 -5.71
N ILE A 147 -12.15 3.78 -5.12
CA ILE A 147 -11.96 3.55 -3.68
C ILE A 147 -11.27 4.70 -2.96
N VAL A 148 -10.91 5.78 -3.67
CA VAL A 148 -10.19 6.91 -3.08
C VAL A 148 -11.14 8.03 -2.72
N ASP A 149 -10.98 8.57 -1.50
CA ASP A 149 -11.72 9.75 -1.03
C ASP A 149 -11.03 11.05 -1.48
N SER A 150 -9.70 11.04 -1.59
CA SER A 150 -8.92 12.23 -1.94
C SER A 150 -7.72 11.87 -2.80
N VAL A 151 -7.27 12.80 -3.62
CA VAL A 151 -6.13 12.62 -4.51
C VAL A 151 -5.13 13.77 -4.39
N VAL A 152 -3.88 13.42 -4.68
CA VAL A 152 -2.77 14.38 -4.81
C VAL A 152 -2.01 14.04 -6.09
N PHE A 153 -2.05 14.92 -7.07
CA PHE A 153 -1.27 14.78 -8.31
C PHE A 153 0.07 15.50 -8.15
N LEU A 154 1.14 14.77 -8.39
CA LEU A 154 2.52 15.27 -8.30
C LEU A 154 3.20 15.19 -9.68
N HIS A 155 3.92 16.24 -10.06
CA HIS A 155 4.72 16.29 -11.26
C HIS A 155 6.04 16.98 -10.97
N GLU A 156 7.16 16.39 -11.41
CA GLU A 156 8.52 16.92 -11.22
C GLU A 156 8.83 17.37 -9.79
N GLY A 157 8.29 16.65 -8.80
CA GLY A 157 8.45 16.97 -7.38
C GLY A 157 7.53 18.10 -6.86
N GLY A 158 6.72 18.70 -7.73
CA GLY A 158 5.75 19.74 -7.40
C GLY A 158 4.34 19.20 -7.22
N LEU A 159 3.54 19.91 -6.41
CA LEU A 159 2.10 19.67 -6.28
C LEU A 159 1.41 20.32 -7.49
N MET A 160 0.71 19.49 -8.29
CA MET A 160 -0.13 19.99 -9.39
C MET A 160 -1.55 20.25 -8.93
N LEU A 161 -2.18 19.26 -8.32
CA LEU A 161 -3.56 19.26 -7.91
C LEU A 161 -3.73 18.42 -6.66
N ALA A 162 -4.58 18.87 -5.74
CA ALA A 162 -5.03 18.08 -4.60
C ALA A 162 -6.47 18.42 -4.26
N GLY A 163 -7.25 17.44 -3.88
CA GLY A 163 -8.64 17.64 -3.47
C GLY A 163 -9.39 16.36 -3.19
N ASP A 164 -10.62 16.52 -2.79
CA ASP A 164 -11.60 15.45 -2.70
C ASP A 164 -11.88 14.88 -4.09
N ALA A 165 -12.00 13.55 -4.18
CA ALA A 165 -12.14 12.86 -5.45
C ALA A 165 -13.49 13.15 -6.13
N ASP A 166 -14.57 13.24 -5.35
CA ASP A 166 -15.91 13.53 -5.86
C ASP A 166 -16.00 14.99 -6.32
N ASP A 167 -15.49 15.93 -5.52
CA ASP A 167 -15.45 17.36 -5.87
C ASP A 167 -14.68 17.58 -7.19
N LEU A 168 -13.55 16.92 -7.36
CA LEU A 168 -12.73 17.03 -8.57
C LEU A 168 -13.44 16.44 -9.80
N ARG A 169 -14.15 15.31 -9.65
CA ARG A 169 -14.96 14.71 -10.73
C ARG A 169 -16.11 15.62 -11.12
N GLU A 170 -16.82 16.18 -10.13
CA GLU A 170 -17.95 17.08 -10.38
C GLU A 170 -17.49 18.37 -11.06
N ALA A 171 -16.45 19.01 -10.53
CA ALA A 171 -15.94 20.28 -11.08
C ALA A 171 -15.35 20.14 -12.48
N SER A 172 -14.72 19.02 -12.80
CA SER A 172 -14.09 18.78 -14.11
C SER A 172 -15.01 18.15 -15.13
N GLY A 173 -16.06 17.44 -14.71
CA GLY A 173 -16.90 16.61 -15.56
C GLY A 173 -16.16 15.39 -16.12
N MET A 174 -15.04 14.96 -15.51
CA MET A 174 -14.15 13.91 -15.99
C MET A 174 -13.86 12.89 -14.90
N SER A 175 -13.40 11.68 -15.29
CA SER A 175 -12.77 10.75 -14.37
C SER A 175 -11.43 11.31 -13.88
N LEU A 176 -10.94 10.84 -12.73
CA LEU A 176 -9.63 11.24 -12.21
C LEU A 176 -8.49 10.86 -13.17
N ASP A 177 -8.59 9.71 -13.85
CA ASP A 177 -7.63 9.31 -14.88
C ASP A 177 -7.61 10.28 -16.07
N ALA A 178 -8.81 10.71 -16.56
CA ALA A 178 -8.89 11.68 -17.66
C ALA A 178 -8.38 13.07 -17.20
N LEU A 179 -8.71 13.50 -16.00
CA LEU A 179 -8.23 14.75 -15.40
C LEU A 179 -6.71 14.74 -15.28
N PHE A 180 -6.12 13.66 -14.75
CA PHE A 180 -4.68 13.49 -14.65
C PHE A 180 -4.00 13.64 -16.01
N ARG A 181 -4.48 12.91 -17.03
CA ARG A 181 -3.92 12.99 -18.39
C ARG A 181 -4.04 14.37 -19.04
N LYS A 182 -5.05 15.15 -18.65
CA LYS A 182 -5.23 16.54 -19.13
C LYS A 182 -4.21 17.46 -18.49
N GLU A 183 -4.00 17.35 -17.17
CA GLU A 183 -3.08 18.19 -16.40
C GLU A 183 -1.60 17.87 -16.70
N TYR A 184 -1.29 16.65 -17.15
CA TYR A 184 0.08 16.19 -17.48
C TYR A 184 0.52 16.54 -18.91
N ARG A 185 -0.30 17.22 -19.71
CA ARG A 185 0.05 17.69 -21.05
C ARG A 185 0.58 19.12 -21.01
#